data_22eadc646e0e2bc49cfe86de0c28bff5
#
_entry.id   22eadc646e0e2bc49cfe86de0c28bff5
#
_cell.length_a   1.000
_cell.length_b   1.000
_cell.length_c   1.000
_cell.angle_alpha   90.00
_cell.angle_beta   90.00
_cell.angle_gamma   90.00
#
_symmetry.space_group_name_H-M   'P 1'
#
loop_
_entity.id
_entity.type
_entity.pdbx_description
1 polymer ?
#
loop_
_entity_poly.entity_id
_entity_poly.type
_entity_poly.pdbx_seq_one_letter_code
_entity_poly.pdbx_strand_id
1 'polypeptide(L)'
;MTHLRSVPRFSVVMPLYNKAAHVRAAIESALVQSYPAHEILVIDNGSTDGGRELAAAIGDARIKLRDLAAPGPGGYAGRNVGIRAASGDWIAFLDADDLWEPDHLAVLAEGISADPDVRAAATRFDHVFEDRVQPQRIAPELDRARSLDFADFLEAWLAVRECPMWTGAIAIRRDTLFEAGLFPEGRAVRGGDKDLWLRVLAKGALRYDPRVTARFHRDSDNKVSKSTTTLDVPCLVETARAMLAGATPREAALLRRLVNQEIAHYARYAMKYPGRTAIRLGDLYLPEGTGTAALLLAAKLIPAPLRQSSYALRNRLRARA
;
A
#
# COMPACT_ATOMS: atom_id res chain seq x y z
N MET A 1 -28.12 24.94 -3.48
CA MET A 1 -28.48 23.85 -2.55
C MET A 1 -27.25 23.55 -1.74
N THR A 2 -27.22 23.97 -0.48
CA THR A 2 -26.11 23.66 0.45
C THR A 2 -26.19 22.15 0.74
N HIS A 3 -25.33 21.35 0.12
CA HIS A 3 -25.14 19.97 0.53
C HIS A 3 -24.75 19.97 2.01
N LEU A 4 -25.63 19.51 2.87
CA LEU A 4 -25.29 19.16 4.25
C LEU A 4 -24.08 18.22 4.15
N ARG A 5 -22.92 18.70 4.63
CA ARG A 5 -21.68 17.91 4.65
C ARG A 5 -21.95 16.67 5.50
N SER A 6 -22.11 15.52 4.88
CA SER A 6 -22.22 14.27 5.61
C SER A 6 -20.91 13.99 6.33
N VAL A 7 -21.00 13.75 7.62
CA VAL A 7 -19.86 13.32 8.46
C VAL A 7 -19.33 12.01 7.89
N PRO A 8 -18.03 11.87 7.57
CA PRO A 8 -17.48 10.65 6.99
C PRO A 8 -17.73 9.43 7.88
N ARG A 9 -18.37 8.39 7.37
CA ARG A 9 -18.54 7.12 8.09
C ARG A 9 -17.49 6.13 7.62
N PHE A 10 -16.56 5.75 8.53
CA PHE A 10 -15.48 4.82 8.20
C PHE A 10 -15.86 3.38 8.49
N SER A 11 -15.83 2.52 7.47
CA SER A 11 -15.71 1.07 7.65
C SER A 11 -14.22 0.71 7.64
N VAL A 12 -13.73 0.16 8.75
CA VAL A 12 -12.36 -0.35 8.84
C VAL A 12 -12.33 -1.77 8.28
N VAL A 13 -11.48 -2.03 7.29
CA VAL A 13 -11.30 -3.36 6.70
C VAL A 13 -9.97 -3.94 7.15
N MET A 14 -10.01 -5.05 7.87
CA MET A 14 -8.85 -5.73 8.44
C MET A 14 -8.77 -7.18 7.92
N PRO A 15 -7.86 -7.50 6.98
CA PRO A 15 -7.60 -8.89 6.61
C PRO A 15 -6.81 -9.57 7.73
N LEU A 16 -7.24 -10.77 8.10
CA LEU A 16 -6.61 -11.59 9.14
C LEU A 16 -6.11 -12.91 8.55
N TYR A 17 -4.84 -13.25 8.80
CA TYR A 17 -4.28 -14.56 8.49
C TYR A 17 -3.09 -14.87 9.42
N ASN A 18 -3.30 -15.78 10.37
CA ASN A 18 -2.28 -16.22 11.32
C ASN A 18 -1.55 -15.04 12.00
N LYS A 19 -2.31 -14.19 12.72
CA LYS A 19 -1.83 -13.02 13.45
C LYS A 19 -2.32 -13.00 14.91
N ALA A 20 -2.44 -14.16 15.55
CA ALA A 20 -2.92 -14.26 16.94
C ALA A 20 -2.15 -13.37 17.92
N ALA A 21 -0.83 -13.22 17.74
CA ALA A 21 0.00 -12.36 18.58
C ALA A 21 -0.29 -10.86 18.46
N HIS A 22 -0.94 -10.42 17.40
CA HIS A 22 -1.06 -9.00 17.05
C HIS A 22 -2.52 -8.51 16.93
N VAL A 23 -3.42 -9.37 16.44
CA VAL A 23 -4.78 -9.00 16.03
C VAL A 23 -5.57 -8.25 17.10
N ARG A 24 -5.43 -8.62 18.38
CA ARG A 24 -6.11 -7.95 19.50
C ARG A 24 -5.69 -6.48 19.57
N ALA A 25 -4.39 -6.19 19.58
CA ALA A 25 -3.87 -4.85 19.67
C ALA A 25 -4.28 -4.00 18.44
N ALA A 26 -4.28 -4.59 17.24
CA ALA A 26 -4.72 -3.93 16.02
C ALA A 26 -6.21 -3.53 16.09
N ILE A 27 -7.09 -4.45 16.52
CA ILE A 27 -8.53 -4.16 16.68
C ILE A 27 -8.76 -3.11 17.77
N GLU A 28 -8.09 -3.24 18.93
CA GLU A 28 -8.20 -2.29 20.03
C GLU A 28 -7.77 -0.88 19.59
N SER A 29 -6.71 -0.74 18.78
CA SER A 29 -6.28 0.54 18.23
C SER A 29 -7.33 1.21 17.34
N ALA A 30 -8.15 0.42 16.62
CA ALA A 30 -9.27 0.92 15.83
C ALA A 30 -10.52 1.22 16.68
N LEU A 31 -10.70 0.53 17.81
CA LEU A 31 -11.84 0.75 18.70
C LEU A 31 -11.73 2.02 19.54
N VAL A 32 -10.49 2.40 19.94
CA VAL A 32 -10.23 3.57 20.81
C VAL A 32 -10.03 4.87 20.04
N GLN A 33 -10.34 4.90 18.76
CA GLN A 33 -10.21 6.12 17.94
C GLN A 33 -11.07 7.27 18.49
N SER A 34 -10.49 8.48 18.56
CA SER A 34 -11.19 9.71 18.98
C SER A 34 -12.35 10.09 18.03
N TYR A 35 -12.22 9.71 16.75
CA TYR A 35 -13.31 9.68 15.78
C TYR A 35 -13.73 8.24 15.57
N PRO A 36 -14.91 7.81 16.07
CA PRO A 36 -15.24 6.40 16.14
C PRO A 36 -15.41 5.77 14.76
N ALA A 37 -14.86 4.57 14.56
CA ALA A 37 -15.17 3.73 13.42
C ALA A 37 -16.68 3.37 13.43
N HIS A 38 -17.32 3.43 12.26
CA HIS A 38 -18.69 2.99 12.08
C HIS A 38 -18.83 1.47 12.25
N GLU A 39 -17.87 0.74 11.73
CA GLU A 39 -17.73 -0.71 11.84
C GLU A 39 -16.28 -1.15 11.59
N ILE A 40 -15.93 -2.33 12.08
CA ILE A 40 -14.64 -2.98 11.87
C ILE A 40 -14.91 -4.37 11.27
N LEU A 41 -14.59 -4.52 10.00
CA LEU A 41 -14.77 -5.74 9.23
C LEU A 41 -13.47 -6.56 9.29
N VAL A 42 -13.42 -7.56 10.16
CA VAL A 42 -12.31 -8.50 10.26
C VAL A 42 -12.59 -9.66 9.32
N ILE A 43 -11.76 -9.83 8.30
CA ILE A 43 -11.93 -10.85 7.26
C ILE A 43 -10.88 -11.93 7.47
N ASP A 44 -11.28 -13.05 8.07
CA ASP A 44 -10.39 -14.18 8.31
C ASP A 44 -10.14 -14.97 7.03
N ASN A 45 -8.88 -15.15 6.72
CA ASN A 45 -8.38 -15.84 5.53
C ASN A 45 -7.98 -17.29 5.83
N GLY A 46 -8.66 -17.95 6.77
CA GLY A 46 -8.38 -19.32 7.18
C GLY A 46 -7.25 -19.44 8.20
N SER A 47 -7.27 -18.62 9.24
CA SER A 47 -6.30 -18.68 10.34
C SER A 47 -6.40 -20.00 11.11
N THR A 48 -5.26 -20.50 11.55
CA THR A 48 -5.13 -21.76 12.31
C THR A 48 -4.40 -21.56 13.65
N ASP A 49 -4.07 -20.30 13.99
CA ASP A 49 -3.28 -19.94 15.16
C ASP A 49 -4.13 -19.43 16.35
N GLY A 50 -5.46 -19.44 16.24
CA GLY A 50 -6.37 -18.90 17.25
C GLY A 50 -6.65 -17.41 17.11
N GLY A 51 -6.11 -16.72 16.09
CA GLY A 51 -6.29 -15.28 15.86
C GLY A 51 -7.75 -14.88 15.61
N ARG A 52 -8.52 -15.75 14.94
CA ARG A 52 -9.94 -15.56 14.69
C ARG A 52 -10.76 -15.56 15.99
N GLU A 53 -10.49 -16.50 16.86
CA GLU A 53 -11.14 -16.64 18.17
C GLU A 53 -10.81 -15.46 19.08
N LEU A 54 -9.55 -14.98 19.05
CA LEU A 54 -9.14 -13.79 19.79
C LEU A 54 -9.89 -12.54 19.30
N ALA A 55 -10.06 -12.37 17.99
CA ALA A 55 -10.86 -11.28 17.43
C ALA A 55 -12.33 -11.34 17.85
N ALA A 56 -12.92 -12.54 17.82
CA ALA A 56 -14.31 -12.78 18.24
C ALA A 56 -14.53 -12.49 19.74
N ALA A 57 -13.54 -12.81 20.57
CA ALA A 57 -13.62 -12.66 22.04
C ALA A 57 -13.59 -11.20 22.53
N ILE A 58 -13.31 -10.21 21.68
CA ILE A 58 -13.31 -8.79 22.07
C ILE A 58 -14.72 -8.28 22.40
N GLY A 59 -15.74 -8.78 21.72
CA GLY A 59 -17.15 -8.57 22.09
C GLY A 59 -17.72 -7.16 21.81
N ASP A 60 -17.04 -6.30 21.04
CA ASP A 60 -17.58 -4.98 20.65
C ASP A 60 -18.54 -5.11 19.45
N ALA A 61 -19.71 -4.50 19.54
CA ALA A 61 -20.77 -4.59 18.52
C ALA A 61 -20.38 -4.02 17.15
N ARG A 62 -19.35 -3.18 17.07
CA ARG A 62 -18.79 -2.65 15.81
C ARG A 62 -18.00 -3.69 15.04
N ILE A 63 -17.51 -4.74 15.69
CA ILE A 63 -16.71 -5.80 15.05
C ILE A 63 -17.66 -6.75 14.31
N LYS A 64 -17.36 -6.92 13.02
CA LYS A 64 -18.06 -7.87 12.14
C LYS A 64 -17.04 -8.86 11.58
N LEU A 65 -17.02 -10.05 12.14
CA LEU A 65 -16.14 -11.13 11.71
C LEU A 65 -16.74 -11.87 10.51
N ARG A 66 -15.94 -12.10 9.48
CA ARG A 66 -16.32 -12.86 8.29
C ARG A 66 -15.20 -13.79 7.88
N ASP A 67 -15.57 -14.96 7.38
CA ASP A 67 -14.63 -15.94 6.85
C ASP A 67 -14.52 -15.80 5.33
N LEU A 68 -13.31 -15.93 4.80
CA LEU A 68 -13.07 -15.96 3.37
C LEU A 68 -13.25 -17.40 2.85
N ALA A 69 -14.10 -17.57 1.82
CA ALA A 69 -14.41 -18.89 1.27
C ALA A 69 -13.19 -19.57 0.62
N ALA A 70 -12.27 -18.78 0.03
CA ALA A 70 -11.03 -19.27 -0.57
C ALA A 70 -9.90 -18.28 -0.31
N PRO A 71 -8.80 -18.70 0.36
CA PRO A 71 -7.64 -17.86 0.58
C PRO A 71 -7.05 -17.36 -0.73
N GLY A 72 -6.74 -16.05 -0.79
CA GLY A 72 -6.13 -15.41 -1.96
C GLY A 72 -4.76 -14.84 -1.63
N PRO A 73 -3.84 -14.76 -2.60
CA PRO A 73 -2.50 -14.20 -2.39
C PRO A 73 -2.55 -12.71 -2.05
N GLY A 74 -1.64 -12.23 -1.22
CA GLY A 74 -1.44 -10.81 -0.91
C GLY A 74 -2.53 -10.16 -0.06
N GLY A 75 -3.49 -10.91 0.50
CA GLY A 75 -4.59 -10.39 1.31
C GLY A 75 -5.62 -9.58 0.50
N TYR A 76 -5.53 -9.52 -0.82
CA TYR A 76 -6.40 -8.71 -1.68
C TYR A 76 -7.84 -9.24 -1.71
N ALA A 77 -8.01 -10.57 -1.72
CA ALA A 77 -9.33 -11.20 -1.64
C ALA A 77 -10.06 -10.79 -0.36
N GLY A 78 -9.39 -10.87 0.79
CA GLY A 78 -9.95 -10.45 2.07
C GLY A 78 -10.35 -8.97 2.08
N ARG A 79 -9.49 -8.08 1.57
CA ARG A 79 -9.82 -6.65 1.46
C ARG A 79 -11.01 -6.41 0.52
N ASN A 80 -11.09 -7.11 -0.60
CA ASN A 80 -12.21 -6.99 -1.53
C ASN A 80 -13.53 -7.46 -0.91
N VAL A 81 -13.53 -8.56 -0.14
CA VAL A 81 -14.70 -9.01 0.63
C VAL A 81 -15.11 -7.95 1.65
N GLY A 82 -14.16 -7.37 2.39
CA GLY A 82 -14.43 -6.29 3.34
C GLY A 82 -15.02 -5.06 2.67
N ILE A 83 -14.47 -4.60 1.54
CA ILE A 83 -15.00 -3.44 0.78
C ILE A 83 -16.44 -3.69 0.32
N ARG A 84 -16.74 -4.90 -0.19
CA ARG A 84 -18.11 -5.25 -0.64
C ARG A 84 -19.10 -5.29 0.54
N ALA A 85 -18.66 -5.74 1.71
CA ALA A 85 -19.50 -5.86 2.91
C ALA A 85 -19.66 -4.55 3.68
N ALA A 86 -18.82 -3.56 3.41
CA ALA A 86 -18.81 -2.28 4.10
C ALA A 86 -20.09 -1.47 3.88
N SER A 87 -20.55 -0.81 4.95
CA SER A 87 -21.74 0.08 4.95
C SER A 87 -21.39 1.56 5.15
N GLY A 88 -20.14 1.87 5.48
CA GLY A 88 -19.63 3.23 5.56
C GLY A 88 -19.33 3.83 4.19
N ASP A 89 -19.21 5.15 4.15
CA ASP A 89 -18.95 5.91 2.93
C ASP A 89 -17.47 5.92 2.54
N TRP A 90 -16.62 5.69 3.54
CA TRP A 90 -15.16 5.63 3.43
C TRP A 90 -14.65 4.31 3.96
N ILE A 91 -13.71 3.71 3.24
CA ILE A 91 -13.03 2.49 3.64
C ILE A 91 -11.64 2.85 4.13
N ALA A 92 -11.38 2.64 5.40
CA ALA A 92 -10.04 2.70 5.99
C ALA A 92 -9.49 1.27 6.12
N PHE A 93 -8.19 1.09 5.88
CA PHE A 93 -7.58 -0.24 5.92
C PHE A 93 -6.59 -0.33 7.07
N LEU A 94 -6.66 -1.41 7.84
CA LEU A 94 -5.70 -1.73 8.90
C LEU A 94 -5.30 -3.20 8.81
N ASP A 95 -4.02 -3.47 8.67
CA ASP A 95 -3.53 -4.85 8.69
C ASP A 95 -3.48 -5.36 10.14
N ALA A 96 -3.75 -6.66 10.34
CA ALA A 96 -3.91 -7.26 11.66
C ALA A 96 -2.61 -7.30 12.51
N ASP A 97 -1.50 -6.84 11.96
CA ASP A 97 -0.20 -6.70 12.62
C ASP A 97 0.33 -5.25 12.69
N ASP A 98 -0.53 -4.27 12.39
CA ASP A 98 -0.20 -2.85 12.42
C ASP A 98 -1.06 -2.10 13.46
N LEU A 99 -0.71 -0.85 13.78
CA LEU A 99 -1.40 -0.06 14.79
C LEU A 99 -1.72 1.35 14.30
N TRP A 100 -2.83 1.90 14.78
CA TRP A 100 -3.17 3.30 14.65
C TRP A 100 -2.93 4.08 15.94
N GLU A 101 -2.53 5.34 15.80
CA GLU A 101 -2.60 6.31 16.89
C GLU A 101 -4.08 6.70 17.16
N PRO A 102 -4.42 7.16 18.37
CA PRO A 102 -5.82 7.42 18.74
C PRO A 102 -6.55 8.47 17.91
N ASP A 103 -5.84 9.30 17.15
CA ASP A 103 -6.39 10.38 16.32
C ASP A 103 -6.39 10.06 14.82
N HIS A 104 -6.03 8.84 14.39
CA HIS A 104 -5.89 8.49 12.97
C HIS A 104 -7.16 8.78 12.16
N LEU A 105 -8.31 8.27 12.58
CA LEU A 105 -9.57 8.51 11.87
C LEU A 105 -10.03 9.97 11.97
N ALA A 106 -9.70 10.67 13.07
CA ALA A 106 -10.00 12.10 13.20
C ALA A 106 -9.22 12.93 12.19
N VAL A 107 -7.91 12.66 12.03
CA VAL A 107 -7.05 13.33 11.03
C VAL A 107 -7.57 13.10 9.61
N LEU A 108 -7.95 11.87 9.27
CA LEU A 108 -8.54 11.58 7.97
C LEU A 108 -9.88 12.30 7.77
N ALA A 109 -10.76 12.33 8.79
CA ALA A 109 -12.03 13.02 8.74
C ALA A 109 -11.89 14.54 8.58
N GLU A 110 -10.93 15.15 9.28
CA GLU A 110 -10.57 16.58 9.10
C GLU A 110 -10.17 16.86 7.65
N GLY A 111 -9.28 16.05 7.09
CA GLY A 111 -8.81 16.19 5.73
C GLY A 111 -9.93 16.07 4.69
N ILE A 112 -10.80 15.07 4.83
CA ILE A 112 -11.96 14.85 3.96
C ILE A 112 -12.95 16.02 4.06
N SER A 113 -13.17 16.53 5.28
CA SER A 113 -14.08 17.66 5.50
C SER A 113 -13.52 18.97 4.94
N ALA A 114 -12.21 19.13 4.93
CA ALA A 114 -11.54 20.32 4.38
C ALA A 114 -11.60 20.36 2.84
N ASP A 115 -11.63 19.19 2.18
CA ASP A 115 -11.72 19.06 0.73
C ASP A 115 -12.67 17.92 0.36
N PRO A 116 -13.99 18.20 0.21
CA PRO A 116 -15.00 17.16 -0.01
C PRO A 116 -14.91 16.45 -1.37
N ASP A 117 -14.15 17.00 -2.30
CA ASP A 117 -14.01 16.45 -3.66
C ASP A 117 -12.92 15.39 -3.77
N VAL A 118 -12.12 15.20 -2.70
CA VAL A 118 -11.09 14.16 -2.68
C VAL A 118 -11.70 12.76 -2.73
N ARG A 119 -10.96 11.85 -3.34
CA ARG A 119 -11.33 10.44 -3.47
C ARG A 119 -10.60 9.54 -2.47
N ALA A 120 -9.49 10.04 -1.95
CA ALA A 120 -8.69 9.36 -0.95
C ALA A 120 -8.15 10.38 0.06
N ALA A 121 -7.90 9.92 1.29
CA ALA A 121 -7.18 10.65 2.31
C ALA A 121 -6.08 9.74 2.88
N ALA A 122 -4.90 10.30 3.13
CA ALA A 122 -3.78 9.56 3.69
C ALA A 122 -3.05 10.39 4.75
N THR A 123 -2.46 9.70 5.70
CA THR A 123 -1.57 10.28 6.70
C THR A 123 -0.16 9.72 6.54
N ARG A 124 0.81 10.37 7.18
CA ARG A 124 2.16 9.82 7.33
C ARG A 124 2.13 8.64 8.30
N PHE A 125 3.10 7.73 8.14
CA PHE A 125 3.26 6.57 9.02
C PHE A 125 4.74 6.34 9.35
N ASP A 126 4.97 5.56 10.40
CA ASP A 126 6.30 5.11 10.78
C ASP A 126 6.48 3.61 10.47
N HIS A 127 7.67 3.25 10.00
CA HIS A 127 8.12 1.86 9.96
C HIS A 127 8.68 1.50 11.35
N VAL A 128 8.06 0.53 12.00
CA VAL A 128 8.48 0.02 13.31
C VAL A 128 9.21 -1.30 13.12
N PHE A 129 10.46 -1.34 13.56
CA PHE A 129 11.31 -2.52 13.64
C PHE A 129 11.53 -2.88 15.11
N GLU A 130 12.03 -4.07 15.40
CA GLU A 130 12.35 -4.49 16.77
C GLU A 130 13.35 -3.56 17.47
N ASP A 131 14.32 -3.01 16.71
CA ASP A 131 15.43 -2.22 17.21
C ASP A 131 15.31 -0.71 16.95
N ARG A 132 14.37 -0.26 16.11
CA ARG A 132 14.24 1.15 15.72
C ARG A 132 12.89 1.51 15.13
N VAL A 133 12.59 2.80 15.15
CA VAL A 133 11.50 3.42 14.38
C VAL A 133 12.12 4.25 13.26
N GLN A 134 11.62 4.09 12.05
CA GLN A 134 12.06 4.83 10.88
C GLN A 134 10.86 5.55 10.24
N PRO A 135 10.86 6.90 10.23
CA PRO A 135 9.79 7.64 9.58
C PRO A 135 9.68 7.34 8.08
N GLN A 136 8.45 7.33 7.56
CA GLN A 136 8.22 7.35 6.13
C GLN A 136 8.95 8.52 5.50
N ARG A 137 9.63 8.28 4.38
CA ARG A 137 10.21 9.36 3.57
C ARG A 137 9.12 10.02 2.77
N ILE A 138 8.99 11.33 2.91
CA ILE A 138 8.03 12.14 2.18
C ILE A 138 8.75 13.17 1.32
N ALA A 139 8.14 13.56 0.22
CA ALA A 139 8.60 14.68 -0.59
C ALA A 139 8.47 15.99 0.20
N PRO A 140 9.40 16.96 0.02
CA PRO A 140 9.38 18.20 0.81
C PRO A 140 8.05 18.96 0.76
N GLU A 141 7.35 18.91 -0.36
CA GLU A 141 6.03 19.54 -0.53
C GLU A 141 4.91 18.89 0.31
N LEU A 142 5.16 17.72 0.90
CA LEU A 142 4.25 17.00 1.79
C LEU A 142 4.51 17.28 3.29
N ASP A 143 5.29 18.30 3.63
CA ASP A 143 5.57 18.72 5.01
C ASP A 143 4.35 19.38 5.70
N ARG A 144 3.30 19.67 4.93
CA ARG A 144 2.02 20.24 5.39
C ARG A 144 0.84 19.57 4.69
N ALA A 145 -0.33 19.64 5.34
CA ALA A 145 -1.55 19.06 4.82
C ALA A 145 -1.99 19.75 3.52
N ARG A 146 -2.21 18.96 2.44
CA ARG A 146 -2.60 19.48 1.13
C ARG A 146 -3.36 18.43 0.31
N SER A 147 -4.08 18.90 -0.69
CA SER A 147 -4.64 18.04 -1.73
C SER A 147 -3.66 17.93 -2.91
N LEU A 148 -3.56 16.72 -3.46
CA LEU A 148 -2.71 16.36 -4.59
C LEU A 148 -3.61 15.87 -5.72
N ASP A 149 -3.47 16.45 -6.90
CA ASP A 149 -3.98 15.83 -8.10
C ASP A 149 -3.13 14.61 -8.50
N PHE A 150 -3.50 13.92 -9.57
CA PHE A 150 -2.81 12.71 -10.00
C PHE A 150 -1.33 12.97 -10.35
N ALA A 151 -1.04 14.08 -11.02
CA ALA A 151 0.33 14.42 -11.39
C ALA A 151 1.18 14.80 -10.16
N ASP A 152 0.64 15.58 -9.23
CA ASP A 152 1.31 15.95 -7.98
C ASP A 152 1.62 14.70 -7.13
N PHE A 153 0.69 13.74 -7.05
CA PHE A 153 0.90 12.46 -6.39
C PHE A 153 2.06 11.67 -7.03
N LEU A 154 2.11 11.58 -8.36
CA LEU A 154 3.19 10.90 -9.06
C LEU A 154 4.53 11.59 -8.83
N GLU A 155 4.58 12.93 -8.84
CA GLU A 155 5.80 13.69 -8.55
C GLU A 155 6.31 13.44 -7.15
N ALA A 156 5.43 13.52 -6.14
CA ALA A 156 5.78 13.26 -4.75
C ALA A 156 6.33 11.83 -4.57
N TRP A 157 5.72 10.84 -5.21
CA TRP A 157 6.20 9.45 -5.18
C TRP A 157 7.59 9.31 -5.80
N LEU A 158 7.79 9.89 -6.99
CA LEU A 158 9.04 9.82 -7.73
C LEU A 158 10.19 10.56 -7.04
N ALA A 159 9.91 11.67 -6.35
CA ALA A 159 10.91 12.50 -5.67
C ALA A 159 11.71 11.70 -4.61
N VAL A 160 11.02 10.91 -3.80
CA VAL A 160 11.64 10.14 -2.70
C VAL A 160 11.65 8.63 -2.94
N ARG A 161 11.08 8.17 -4.07
CA ARG A 161 10.95 6.74 -4.44
C ARG A 161 10.17 5.91 -3.41
N GLU A 162 9.26 6.57 -2.71
CA GLU A 162 8.35 5.96 -1.75
C GLU A 162 6.95 6.49 -2.00
N CYS A 163 5.95 5.58 -2.10
CA CYS A 163 4.57 5.98 -2.34
C CYS A 163 4.04 6.76 -1.15
N PRO A 164 3.41 7.93 -1.35
CA PRO A 164 2.78 8.67 -0.26
C PRO A 164 1.66 7.91 0.44
N MET A 165 1.06 6.93 -0.26
CA MET A 165 -0.02 6.10 0.28
C MET A 165 0.52 4.73 0.70
N TRP A 166 0.12 4.30 1.89
CA TRP A 166 0.29 2.93 2.38
C TRP A 166 -1.03 2.42 2.94
N THR A 167 -1.33 1.15 2.74
CA THR A 167 -2.63 0.54 3.06
C THR A 167 -3.08 0.82 4.50
N GLY A 168 -2.17 0.78 5.47
CA GLY A 168 -2.48 1.02 6.89
C GLY A 168 -2.66 2.49 7.29
N ALA A 169 -2.49 3.45 6.37
CA ALA A 169 -2.55 4.89 6.66
C ALA A 169 -3.46 5.66 5.69
N ILE A 170 -4.50 5.02 5.16
CA ILE A 170 -5.40 5.62 4.17
C ILE A 170 -6.87 5.33 4.43
N ALA A 171 -7.71 6.24 3.93
CA ALA A 171 -9.12 5.96 3.66
C ALA A 171 -9.46 6.35 2.22
N ILE A 172 -10.31 5.57 1.57
CA ILE A 172 -10.75 5.79 0.20
C ILE A 172 -12.28 5.76 0.17
N ARG A 173 -12.88 6.65 -0.63
CA ARG A 173 -14.33 6.63 -0.85
C ARG A 173 -14.73 5.26 -1.39
N ARG A 174 -15.79 4.71 -0.80
CA ARG A 174 -16.25 3.36 -1.16
C ARG A 174 -16.66 3.25 -2.63
N ASP A 175 -17.39 4.23 -3.16
CA ASP A 175 -17.76 4.29 -4.59
C ASP A 175 -16.54 4.30 -5.50
N THR A 176 -15.52 5.09 -5.17
CA THR A 176 -14.27 5.18 -5.93
C THR A 176 -13.53 3.84 -5.99
N LEU A 177 -13.54 3.03 -4.92
CA LEU A 177 -12.97 1.70 -4.94
C LEU A 177 -13.65 0.78 -5.97
N PHE A 178 -14.98 0.85 -6.10
CA PHE A 178 -15.72 0.11 -7.12
C PHE A 178 -15.42 0.63 -8.53
N GLU A 179 -15.43 1.94 -8.74
CA GLU A 179 -15.08 2.58 -10.02
C GLU A 179 -13.64 2.24 -10.47
N ALA A 180 -12.72 2.10 -9.51
CA ALA A 180 -11.34 1.73 -9.76
C ALA A 180 -11.11 0.21 -9.95
N GLY A 181 -12.14 -0.65 -9.73
CA GLY A 181 -12.07 -2.09 -9.96
C GLY A 181 -11.42 -2.88 -8.82
N LEU A 182 -11.38 -2.35 -7.59
CA LEU A 182 -10.91 -3.01 -6.38
C LEU A 182 -9.43 -3.45 -6.43
N PHE A 183 -8.98 -4.20 -5.41
CA PHE A 183 -7.63 -4.79 -5.43
C PHE A 183 -7.51 -5.87 -6.52
N PRO A 184 -6.32 -6.04 -7.15
CA PRO A 184 -6.11 -6.97 -8.26
C PRO A 184 -5.99 -8.42 -7.77
N GLU A 185 -7.11 -8.95 -7.26
CA GLU A 185 -7.23 -10.32 -6.77
C GLU A 185 -6.89 -11.34 -7.86
N GLY A 186 -6.06 -12.34 -7.53
CA GLY A 186 -5.62 -13.36 -8.49
C GLY A 186 -4.57 -12.89 -9.51
N ARG A 187 -4.36 -11.57 -9.67
CA ARG A 187 -3.40 -11.00 -10.63
C ARG A 187 -2.08 -10.57 -10.00
N ALA A 188 -2.06 -10.31 -8.72
CA ALA A 188 -0.88 -9.85 -8.01
C ALA A 188 -0.74 -10.55 -6.67
N VAL A 189 0.47 -10.99 -6.36
CA VAL A 189 0.85 -11.45 -5.01
C VAL A 189 1.43 -10.30 -4.21
N ARG A 190 2.05 -9.30 -4.89
CA ARG A 190 2.73 -8.16 -4.27
C ARG A 190 2.56 -6.91 -5.13
N GLY A 191 2.45 -5.74 -4.47
CA GLY A 191 2.37 -4.43 -5.13
C GLY A 191 1.02 -4.11 -5.78
N GLY A 192 -0.01 -4.93 -5.52
CA GLY A 192 -1.36 -4.67 -5.99
C GLY A 192 -2.07 -3.51 -5.27
N ASP A 193 -1.59 -3.11 -4.11
CA ASP A 193 -1.95 -1.88 -3.42
C ASP A 193 -1.58 -0.66 -4.27
N LYS A 194 -0.33 -0.55 -4.68
CA LYS A 194 0.17 0.52 -5.55
C LYS A 194 -0.57 0.59 -6.89
N ASP A 195 -0.91 -0.55 -7.47
CA ASP A 195 -1.74 -0.65 -8.67
C ASP A 195 -3.13 -0.03 -8.45
N LEU A 196 -3.76 -0.34 -7.32
CA LEU A 196 -5.05 0.24 -6.96
C LEU A 196 -4.94 1.75 -6.73
N TRP A 197 -3.85 2.24 -6.08
CA TRP A 197 -3.65 3.67 -5.85
C TRP A 197 -3.60 4.47 -7.14
N LEU A 198 -2.93 3.97 -8.19
CA LEU A 198 -2.96 4.63 -9.50
C LEU A 198 -4.38 4.73 -10.05
N ARG A 199 -5.15 3.65 -9.98
CA ARG A 199 -6.51 3.60 -10.52
C ARG A 199 -7.48 4.49 -9.73
N VAL A 200 -7.32 4.58 -8.41
CA VAL A 200 -8.10 5.45 -7.52
C VAL A 200 -7.80 6.93 -7.82
N LEU A 201 -6.52 7.30 -7.89
CA LEU A 201 -6.13 8.71 -8.08
C LEU A 201 -6.31 9.20 -9.51
N ALA A 202 -6.46 8.32 -10.48
CA ALA A 202 -6.98 8.69 -11.81
C ALA A 202 -8.47 9.11 -11.79
N LYS A 203 -9.18 8.90 -10.66
CA LYS A 203 -10.59 9.30 -10.47
C LYS A 203 -10.75 10.60 -9.67
N GLY A 204 -9.68 11.09 -9.04
CA GLY A 204 -9.71 12.32 -8.28
C GLY A 204 -8.55 12.47 -7.29
N ALA A 205 -8.58 13.53 -6.51
CA ALA A 205 -7.47 13.96 -5.68
C ALA A 205 -7.27 13.11 -4.41
N LEU A 206 -6.05 13.14 -3.90
CA LEU A 206 -5.64 12.67 -2.58
C LEU A 206 -5.53 13.84 -1.60
N ARG A 207 -6.17 13.78 -0.46
CA ARG A 207 -5.83 14.63 0.69
C ARG A 207 -4.72 13.96 1.50
N TYR A 208 -3.58 14.61 1.63
CA TYR A 208 -2.46 14.12 2.42
C TYR A 208 -2.24 14.98 3.66
N ASP A 209 -2.01 14.35 4.83
CA ASP A 209 -1.65 15.01 6.08
C ASP A 209 -0.32 14.44 6.60
N PRO A 210 0.69 15.26 6.94
CA PRO A 210 2.01 14.81 7.39
C PRO A 210 2.04 14.31 8.84
N ARG A 211 0.95 14.39 9.59
CA ARG A 211 0.88 13.82 10.94
C ARG A 211 1.10 12.31 10.88
N VAL A 212 1.97 11.80 11.75
CA VAL A 212 2.21 10.36 11.89
C VAL A 212 1.12 9.77 12.77
N THR A 213 0.21 9.02 12.16
CA THR A 213 -0.95 8.46 12.87
C THR A 213 -1.10 6.95 12.69
N ALA A 214 -0.14 6.31 12.02
CA ALA A 214 -0.13 4.87 11.82
C ALA A 214 1.29 4.28 11.96
N ARG A 215 1.38 3.04 12.43
CA ARG A 215 2.62 2.31 12.68
C ARG A 215 2.64 1.02 11.87
N PHE A 216 3.59 0.93 10.95
CA PHE A 216 3.81 -0.23 10.12
C PHE A 216 4.87 -1.14 10.75
N HIS A 217 4.46 -2.24 11.39
CA HIS A 217 5.37 -3.20 12.00
C HIS A 217 6.05 -4.04 10.93
N ARG A 218 7.39 -3.91 10.81
CA ARG A 218 8.19 -4.54 9.74
C ARG A 218 8.64 -5.96 10.05
N ASP A 219 8.71 -6.33 11.31
CA ASP A 219 9.32 -7.59 11.78
C ASP A 219 8.32 -8.66 12.18
N SER A 220 7.00 -8.38 12.08
CA SER A 220 5.98 -9.39 12.33
C SER A 220 6.15 -10.63 11.43
N ASP A 221 5.78 -11.77 11.96
CA ASP A 221 5.84 -13.06 11.26
C ASP A 221 4.82 -13.16 10.11
N ASN A 222 5.02 -14.12 9.20
CA ASN A 222 4.10 -14.45 8.10
C ASN A 222 3.79 -13.26 7.15
N LYS A 223 4.76 -12.36 6.93
CA LYS A 223 4.59 -11.29 5.93
C LYS A 223 4.73 -11.82 4.51
N VAL A 224 3.72 -11.56 3.68
CA VAL A 224 3.75 -11.84 2.23
C VAL A 224 4.98 -11.21 1.57
N SER A 225 5.41 -10.03 2.04
CA SER A 225 6.61 -9.34 1.54
C SER A 225 7.92 -10.10 1.80
N LYS A 226 7.97 -11.01 2.79
CA LYS A 226 9.14 -11.85 3.10
C LYS A 226 9.14 -13.17 2.32
N SER A 227 7.97 -13.71 2.00
CA SER A 227 7.80 -15.04 1.37
C SER A 227 7.74 -15.01 -0.17
N THR A 228 7.59 -13.85 -0.79
CA THR A 228 7.38 -13.74 -2.23
C THR A 228 8.68 -13.54 -2.98
N THR A 229 9.01 -14.48 -3.87
CA THR A 229 10.21 -14.47 -4.72
C THR A 229 9.91 -14.20 -6.20
N THR A 230 8.67 -13.85 -6.57
CA THR A 230 8.27 -13.56 -7.95
C THR A 230 9.04 -12.36 -8.50
N LEU A 231 9.68 -12.56 -9.63
CA LEU A 231 10.46 -11.55 -10.37
C LEU A 231 9.73 -11.12 -11.66
N ASP A 232 8.41 -11.24 -11.66
CA ASP A 232 7.57 -10.84 -12.79
C ASP A 232 7.40 -9.33 -12.86
N VAL A 233 6.93 -8.85 -14.01
CA VAL A 233 6.58 -7.44 -14.19
C VAL A 233 5.41 -7.12 -13.24
N PRO A 234 5.53 -6.09 -12.39
CA PRO A 234 4.44 -5.74 -11.48
C PRO A 234 3.17 -5.34 -12.22
N CYS A 235 1.99 -5.70 -11.71
CA CYS A 235 0.70 -5.32 -12.30
C CYS A 235 0.54 -3.79 -12.45
N LEU A 236 1.11 -3.01 -11.56
CA LEU A 236 1.20 -1.55 -11.63
C LEU A 236 1.80 -1.06 -12.97
N VAL A 237 2.79 -1.77 -13.53
CA VAL A 237 3.43 -1.38 -14.81
C VAL A 237 2.44 -1.51 -15.97
N GLU A 238 1.62 -2.56 -15.97
CA GLU A 238 0.56 -2.76 -16.97
C GLU A 238 -0.49 -1.65 -16.85
N THR A 239 -0.93 -1.35 -15.62
CA THR A 239 -1.88 -0.28 -15.32
C THR A 239 -1.34 1.09 -15.75
N ALA A 240 -0.10 1.42 -15.39
CA ALA A 240 0.52 2.69 -15.78
C ALA A 240 0.63 2.84 -17.31
N ARG A 241 0.94 1.76 -18.03
CA ARG A 241 0.97 1.74 -19.49
C ARG A 241 -0.41 1.97 -20.11
N ALA A 242 -1.43 1.30 -19.57
CA ALA A 242 -2.81 1.48 -20.05
C ALA A 242 -3.30 2.93 -19.87
N MET A 243 -2.87 3.61 -18.80
CA MET A 243 -3.23 4.99 -18.51
C MET A 243 -2.60 6.00 -19.49
N LEU A 244 -1.50 5.67 -20.18
CA LEU A 244 -0.83 6.60 -21.10
C LEU A 244 -1.73 7.09 -22.23
N ALA A 245 -2.71 6.29 -22.65
CA ALA A 245 -3.61 6.64 -23.75
C ALA A 245 -4.52 7.85 -23.44
N GLY A 246 -4.86 8.06 -22.18
CA GLY A 246 -5.72 9.16 -21.71
C GLY A 246 -5.00 10.22 -20.87
N ALA A 247 -3.67 10.07 -20.69
CA ALA A 247 -2.89 10.93 -19.83
C ALA A 247 -2.54 12.27 -20.51
N THR A 248 -2.50 13.35 -19.72
CA THR A 248 -1.89 14.62 -20.16
C THR A 248 -0.39 14.42 -20.43
N PRO A 249 0.27 15.34 -21.17
CA PRO A 249 1.73 15.25 -21.39
C PRO A 249 2.55 15.15 -20.09
N ARG A 250 2.16 15.89 -19.02
CA ARG A 250 2.81 15.84 -17.70
C ARG A 250 2.65 14.46 -17.07
N GLU A 251 1.43 13.96 -16.99
CA GLU A 251 1.14 12.64 -16.42
C GLU A 251 1.84 11.52 -17.20
N ALA A 252 1.83 11.57 -18.53
CA ALA A 252 2.48 10.58 -19.37
C ALA A 252 4.00 10.50 -19.11
N ALA A 253 4.67 11.65 -18.94
CA ALA A 253 6.08 11.70 -18.58
C ALA A 253 6.33 11.08 -17.20
N LEU A 254 5.49 11.41 -16.21
CA LEU A 254 5.59 10.88 -14.84
C LEU A 254 5.30 9.38 -14.79
N LEU A 255 4.28 8.90 -15.50
CA LEU A 255 3.96 7.46 -15.59
C LEU A 255 5.11 6.65 -16.19
N ARG A 256 5.76 7.13 -17.26
CA ARG A 256 6.95 6.48 -17.84
C ARG A 256 8.10 6.39 -16.83
N ARG A 257 8.35 7.48 -16.09
CA ARG A 257 9.36 7.50 -15.02
C ARG A 257 9.00 6.52 -13.89
N LEU A 258 7.72 6.44 -13.50
CA LEU A 258 7.25 5.50 -12.48
C LEU A 258 7.44 4.06 -12.93
N VAL A 259 7.09 3.72 -14.18
CA VAL A 259 7.34 2.39 -14.77
C VAL A 259 8.83 2.04 -14.66
N ASN A 260 9.71 2.93 -15.09
CA ASN A 260 11.17 2.71 -15.01
C ASN A 260 11.65 2.53 -13.56
N GLN A 261 11.09 3.29 -12.61
CA GLN A 261 11.44 3.19 -11.18
C GLN A 261 11.00 1.85 -10.59
N GLU A 262 9.79 1.39 -10.87
CA GLU A 262 9.28 0.11 -10.36
C GLU A 262 10.06 -1.06 -11.00
N ILE A 263 10.30 -1.01 -12.30
CA ILE A 263 11.15 -2.01 -12.98
C ILE A 263 12.56 -2.03 -12.38
N ALA A 264 13.16 -0.86 -12.08
CA ALA A 264 14.46 -0.78 -11.41
C ALA A 264 14.44 -1.42 -10.01
N HIS A 265 13.34 -1.28 -9.27
CA HIS A 265 13.18 -1.92 -7.98
C HIS A 265 13.22 -3.46 -8.11
N TYR A 266 12.45 -4.02 -9.01
CA TYR A 266 12.41 -5.48 -9.26
C TYR A 266 13.69 -6.00 -9.91
N ALA A 267 14.34 -5.23 -10.78
CA ALA A 267 15.66 -5.58 -11.34
C ALA A 267 16.73 -5.72 -10.25
N ARG A 268 16.69 -4.91 -9.19
CA ARG A 268 17.58 -5.05 -8.03
C ARG A 268 17.30 -6.35 -7.25
N TYR A 269 16.05 -6.77 -7.16
CA TYR A 269 15.71 -8.09 -6.60
C TYR A 269 16.30 -9.22 -7.45
N ALA A 270 16.25 -9.12 -8.79
CA ALA A 270 16.87 -10.09 -9.68
C ALA A 270 18.39 -10.22 -9.49
N MET A 271 19.07 -9.16 -9.02
CA MET A 271 20.48 -9.23 -8.64
C MET A 271 20.71 -10.01 -7.33
N LYS A 272 19.72 -10.03 -6.44
CA LYS A 272 19.81 -10.67 -5.11
C LYS A 272 19.51 -12.18 -5.16
N TYR A 273 18.56 -12.57 -5.98
CA TYR A 273 18.03 -13.93 -6.02
C TYR A 273 18.51 -14.70 -7.27
N PRO A 274 18.70 -16.02 -7.19
CA PRO A 274 19.20 -16.82 -8.31
C PRO A 274 18.19 -17.02 -9.45
N GLY A 275 16.92 -16.62 -9.27
CA GLY A 275 15.85 -16.79 -10.25
C GLY A 275 16.06 -15.95 -11.52
N ARG A 276 15.44 -16.38 -12.62
CA ARG A 276 15.37 -15.61 -13.86
C ARG A 276 14.25 -14.57 -13.73
N THR A 277 14.56 -13.31 -14.03
CA THR A 277 13.53 -12.28 -14.15
C THR A 277 12.84 -12.34 -15.51
N ALA A 278 11.52 -12.20 -15.53
CA ALA A 278 10.71 -12.03 -16.75
C ALA A 278 10.87 -10.64 -17.36
N ILE A 279 11.41 -9.66 -16.62
CA ILE A 279 11.59 -8.27 -17.08
C ILE A 279 12.55 -8.21 -18.28
N ARG A 280 12.15 -7.49 -19.33
CA ARG A 280 12.90 -7.31 -20.58
C ARG A 280 13.34 -5.85 -20.73
N LEU A 281 14.35 -5.61 -21.58
CA LEU A 281 14.76 -4.24 -21.91
C LEU A 281 13.65 -3.42 -22.55
N GLY A 282 12.80 -4.06 -23.36
CA GLY A 282 11.61 -3.44 -23.97
C GLY A 282 10.53 -3.04 -22.96
N ASP A 283 10.67 -3.43 -21.70
CA ASP A 283 9.77 -2.99 -20.64
C ASP A 283 10.09 -1.56 -20.13
N LEU A 284 11.22 -0.99 -20.54
CA LEU A 284 11.68 0.35 -20.14
C LEU A 284 11.33 1.42 -21.16
N TYR A 285 11.10 2.62 -20.66
CA TYR A 285 11.02 3.84 -21.47
C TYR A 285 12.39 4.51 -21.51
N LEU A 286 12.99 4.57 -22.70
CA LEU A 286 14.28 5.25 -22.95
C LEU A 286 14.03 6.70 -23.41
N PRO A 287 14.96 7.62 -23.10
CA PRO A 287 16.29 7.41 -22.52
C PRO A 287 16.32 7.30 -20.98
N GLU A 288 15.26 7.64 -20.27
CA GLU A 288 15.22 7.76 -18.79
C GLU A 288 15.55 6.43 -18.08
N GLY A 289 15.31 5.31 -18.73
CA GLY A 289 15.54 3.95 -18.23
C GLY A 289 16.96 3.40 -18.47
N THR A 290 17.92 4.16 -18.99
CA THR A 290 19.24 3.65 -19.38
C THR A 290 20.03 2.99 -18.25
N GLY A 291 20.03 3.59 -17.05
CA GLY A 291 20.66 3.00 -15.87
C GLY A 291 20.01 1.68 -15.43
N THR A 292 18.71 1.57 -15.58
CA THR A 292 17.96 0.32 -15.29
C THR A 292 18.22 -0.73 -16.38
N ALA A 293 18.34 -0.33 -17.63
CA ALA A 293 18.72 -1.21 -18.73
C ALA A 293 20.11 -1.85 -18.49
N ALA A 294 21.10 -1.05 -18.06
CA ALA A 294 22.43 -1.56 -17.68
C ALA A 294 22.35 -2.56 -16.53
N LEU A 295 21.52 -2.28 -15.51
CA LEU A 295 21.29 -3.19 -14.38
C LEU A 295 20.65 -4.53 -14.83
N LEU A 296 19.67 -4.48 -15.73
CA LEU A 296 19.02 -5.68 -16.27
C LEU A 296 19.98 -6.51 -17.12
N LEU A 297 20.81 -5.85 -17.94
CA LEU A 297 21.86 -6.53 -18.70
C LEU A 297 22.84 -7.21 -17.76
N ALA A 298 23.34 -6.52 -16.73
CA ALA A 298 24.20 -7.12 -15.72
C ALA A 298 23.54 -8.31 -15.03
N ALA A 299 22.24 -8.21 -14.68
CA ALA A 299 21.49 -9.31 -14.06
C ALA A 299 21.37 -10.55 -14.97
N LYS A 300 21.36 -10.36 -16.30
CA LYS A 300 21.28 -11.45 -17.29
C LYS A 300 22.62 -12.04 -17.66
N LEU A 301 23.66 -11.22 -17.74
CA LEU A 301 24.99 -11.62 -18.22
C LEU A 301 25.89 -12.17 -17.11
N ILE A 302 25.72 -11.67 -15.87
CA ILE A 302 26.58 -12.09 -14.74
C ILE A 302 25.99 -13.37 -14.11
N PRO A 303 26.78 -14.44 -13.94
CA PRO A 303 26.34 -15.67 -13.27
C PRO A 303 25.84 -15.41 -11.83
N ALA A 304 24.79 -16.14 -11.41
CA ALA A 304 24.14 -15.93 -10.12
C ALA A 304 25.10 -15.91 -8.90
N PRO A 305 26.11 -16.82 -8.77
CA PRO A 305 27.03 -16.78 -7.65
C PRO A 305 27.82 -15.48 -7.55
N LEU A 306 28.28 -14.94 -8.68
CA LEU A 306 29.04 -13.67 -8.73
C LEU A 306 28.16 -12.47 -8.38
N ARG A 307 26.89 -12.47 -8.83
CA ARG A 307 25.91 -11.43 -8.47
C ARG A 307 25.65 -11.39 -6.97
N GLN A 308 25.45 -12.56 -6.36
CA GLN A 308 25.18 -12.70 -4.93
C GLN A 308 26.37 -12.27 -4.07
N SER A 309 27.58 -12.64 -4.47
CA SER A 309 28.82 -12.22 -3.77
C SER A 309 29.00 -10.70 -3.81
N SER A 310 28.79 -10.07 -4.96
CA SER A 310 28.88 -8.60 -5.10
C SER A 310 27.81 -7.87 -4.28
N TYR A 311 26.60 -8.41 -4.21
CA TYR A 311 25.53 -7.86 -3.39
C TYR A 311 25.82 -7.97 -1.88
N ALA A 312 26.31 -9.12 -1.44
CA ALA A 312 26.71 -9.35 -0.04
C ALA A 312 27.85 -8.43 0.40
N LEU A 313 28.86 -8.23 -0.46
CA LEU A 313 29.97 -7.30 -0.20
C LEU A 313 29.48 -5.86 -0.05
N ARG A 314 28.60 -5.40 -0.95
CA ARG A 314 28.01 -4.05 -0.90
C ARG A 314 27.22 -3.80 0.38
N ASN A 315 26.45 -4.80 0.85
CA ASN A 315 25.69 -4.69 2.09
C ASN A 315 26.61 -4.64 3.32
N ARG A 316 27.71 -5.41 3.34
CA ARG A 316 28.72 -5.33 4.40
C ARG A 316 29.41 -3.96 4.46
N LEU A 317 29.70 -3.37 3.32
CA LEU A 317 30.28 -2.02 3.25
C LEU A 317 29.30 -0.94 3.72
N ARG A 318 28.00 -1.07 3.40
CA ARG A 318 26.95 -0.14 3.86
C ARG A 318 26.61 -0.26 5.34
N ALA A 319 26.80 -1.43 5.94
CA ALA A 319 26.60 -1.65 7.37
C ALA A 319 27.76 -1.12 8.23
N ARG A 320 28.90 -0.78 7.60
CA ARG A 320 30.10 -0.23 8.25
C ARG A 320 30.27 1.29 8.07
N ALA A 321 29.44 1.91 7.21
CA ALA A 321 29.34 3.36 6.99
C ALA A 321 28.09 3.93 7.65
#